data_3ee0588f57440574010917d5883de90a
#
_entry.id   3ee0588f57440574010917d5883de90a
#
_cell.length_a   1.000
_cell.length_b   1.000
_cell.length_c   1.000
_cell.angle_alpha   90.00
_cell.angle_beta   90.00
_cell.angle_gamma   90.00
#
_symmetry.space_group_name_H-M   'P 1'
#
loop_
_entity.id
_entity.type
_entity.pdbx_description
1 polymer ?
#
loop_
_entity_poly.entity_id
_entity_poly.type
_entity_poly.pdbx_seq_one_letter_code
_entity_poly.pdbx_strand_id
1 'polypeptide(L)'
;MYDKLVIVESPSKSKTIENYLGKEYHVTSSKGHIRDLSTSGKEGLGIDQEDHYKPKYVISKDKKDVVKELKAAVKEAKTVYLATDPDREGEAISWHLADVLGLDMDDDNRIVFNEVTKDAVVDALNHPRKIDQNLVKSQETRRVLDRIIGFKLSKLLQRKIKSKSAGRVQSVALRLIVEKEREIEAFVPEEYWKIKAQFEKDEIEFTGELNKKGTKKLKISNEQEALEIFNALSKEFVIDSVKKSSKKRESKPPFITSTLQQEASSKLGFKARKTMMIAQKLYEGIALEDETVGLITYMRTDSTRLSDLFVESATEYIKEKYGQNYVGTVEEMSASSLS
;
A
#
# COMPACT_ATOMS: atom_id res chain seq x y z
N MET A 1 31.44 12.17 20.66
CA MET A 1 30.27 12.75 21.32
C MET A 1 29.56 13.59 20.30
N TYR A 2 28.29 13.31 19.99
CA TYR A 2 27.44 14.05 19.09
C TYR A 2 26.25 14.64 19.87
N ASP A 3 25.70 15.75 19.38
CA ASP A 3 24.62 16.41 20.13
C ASP A 3 23.31 15.66 20.00
N LYS A 4 23.02 15.13 18.80
CA LYS A 4 21.72 14.50 18.49
C LYS A 4 21.91 13.14 17.81
N LEU A 5 21.18 12.14 18.30
CA LEU A 5 21.09 10.80 17.72
C LEU A 5 19.73 10.61 17.06
N VAL A 6 19.72 10.18 15.81
CA VAL A 6 18.49 9.80 15.09
C VAL A 6 18.53 8.30 14.81
N ILE A 7 17.53 7.57 15.31
CA ILE A 7 17.40 6.12 15.12
C ILE A 7 16.27 5.83 14.14
N VAL A 8 16.60 5.24 13.01
CA VAL A 8 15.66 4.78 11.97
C VAL A 8 15.53 3.26 11.95
N GLU A 9 14.62 2.71 11.14
CA GLU A 9 14.49 1.25 11.07
C GLU A 9 15.43 0.57 10.07
N SER A 10 15.89 1.27 9.02
CA SER A 10 16.70 0.64 7.97
C SER A 10 18.04 1.35 7.75
N PRO A 11 19.13 0.59 7.39
CA PRO A 11 20.40 1.19 7.06
C PRO A 11 20.37 2.07 5.80
N SER A 12 19.48 1.79 4.86
CA SER A 12 19.29 2.60 3.66
C SER A 12 18.81 4.00 4.02
N LYS A 13 17.71 4.07 4.80
CA LYS A 13 17.14 5.31 5.31
C LYS A 13 18.13 6.10 6.17
N SER A 14 18.96 5.40 6.97
CA SER A 14 20.02 6.03 7.77
C SER A 14 21.01 6.83 6.91
N LYS A 15 21.52 6.23 5.84
CA LYS A 15 22.45 6.90 4.91
C LYS A 15 21.82 8.12 4.22
N THR A 16 20.58 7.97 3.77
CA THR A 16 19.86 9.06 3.09
C THR A 16 19.69 10.26 4.02
N ILE A 17 19.22 10.01 5.26
CA ILE A 17 18.98 11.07 6.24
C ILE A 17 20.30 11.69 6.74
N GLU A 18 21.35 10.90 6.92
CA GLU A 18 22.65 11.41 7.34
C GLU A 18 23.20 12.45 6.35
N ASN A 19 22.97 12.26 5.04
CA ASN A 19 23.36 13.22 4.01
C ASN A 19 22.59 14.54 4.07
N TYR A 20 21.37 14.55 4.66
CA TYR A 20 20.56 15.76 4.79
C TYR A 20 20.88 16.59 6.01
N LEU A 21 21.41 15.94 7.05
CA LEU A 21 21.64 16.53 8.36
C LEU A 21 23.10 16.99 8.54
N GLY A 22 23.30 17.93 9.45
CA GLY A 22 24.63 18.44 9.78
C GLY A 22 25.44 17.50 10.68
N LYS A 23 26.70 17.85 10.93
CA LYS A 23 27.66 17.06 11.71
C LYS A 23 27.29 16.87 13.18
N GLU A 24 26.36 17.66 13.70
CA GLU A 24 25.80 17.56 15.04
C GLU A 24 24.85 16.34 15.21
N TYR A 25 24.41 15.77 14.10
CA TYR A 25 23.56 14.57 14.09
C TYR A 25 24.38 13.31 13.79
N HIS A 26 24.08 12.27 14.54
CA HIS A 26 24.47 10.90 14.18
C HIS A 26 23.23 10.10 13.83
N VAL A 27 23.23 9.47 12.66
CA VAL A 27 22.07 8.68 12.19
C VAL A 27 22.44 7.20 12.17
N THR A 28 21.68 6.39 12.88
CA THR A 28 21.88 4.94 12.95
C THR A 28 20.58 4.19 12.74
N SER A 29 20.62 2.86 12.63
CA SER A 29 19.43 2.06 12.40
C SER A 29 19.30 0.88 13.36
N SER A 30 18.06 0.58 13.74
CA SER A 30 17.68 -0.62 14.49
C SER A 30 17.68 -1.90 13.64
N LYS A 31 17.78 -1.76 12.32
CA LYS A 31 17.64 -2.86 11.36
C LYS A 31 16.33 -3.63 11.53
N GLY A 32 15.22 -2.88 11.76
CA GLY A 32 13.87 -3.40 12.01
C GLY A 32 13.56 -3.60 13.50
N HIS A 33 12.63 -4.50 13.81
CA HIS A 33 12.27 -4.83 15.18
C HIS A 33 13.43 -5.42 15.97
N ILE A 34 13.65 -4.91 17.19
CA ILE A 34 14.73 -5.37 18.10
C ILE A 34 14.24 -6.44 19.09
N ARG A 35 12.94 -6.55 19.31
CA ARG A 35 12.34 -7.58 20.15
C ARG A 35 11.05 -8.14 19.57
N ASP A 36 10.68 -9.32 20.00
CA ASP A 36 9.44 -10.02 19.61
C ASP A 36 8.85 -10.73 20.83
N LEU A 37 7.60 -11.23 20.66
CA LEU A 37 6.94 -12.05 21.68
C LEU A 37 7.80 -13.28 22.04
N SER A 38 7.96 -13.51 23.34
CA SER A 38 8.63 -14.70 23.85
C SER A 38 7.96 -15.97 23.30
N THR A 39 8.73 -17.01 23.15
CA THR A 39 8.23 -18.38 22.88
C THR A 39 8.11 -19.22 24.16
N SER A 40 8.29 -18.62 25.33
CA SER A 40 8.13 -19.28 26.64
C SER A 40 6.67 -19.25 27.14
N GLY A 41 6.39 -19.98 28.21
CA GLY A 41 5.09 -20.03 28.87
C GLY A 41 4.14 -21.06 28.26
N LYS A 42 2.87 -21.02 28.69
CA LYS A 42 1.83 -21.96 28.29
C LYS A 42 1.68 -21.97 26.76
N GLU A 43 1.81 -23.13 26.15
CA GLU A 43 1.73 -23.34 24.70
C GLU A 43 2.79 -22.58 23.84
N GLY A 44 3.79 -21.96 24.47
CA GLY A 44 4.81 -21.15 23.77
C GLY A 44 4.29 -19.85 23.20
N LEU A 45 3.17 -19.33 23.73
CA LEU A 45 2.52 -18.13 23.18
C LEU A 45 3.27 -16.84 23.50
N GLY A 46 3.98 -16.78 24.65
CA GLY A 46 4.61 -15.54 25.13
C GLY A 46 3.59 -14.47 25.53
N ILE A 47 2.39 -14.91 25.93
CA ILE A 47 1.24 -14.06 26.27
C ILE A 47 0.66 -14.57 27.58
N ASP A 48 0.41 -13.69 28.53
CA ASP A 48 -0.29 -14.01 29.75
C ASP A 48 -1.80 -13.92 29.52
N GLN A 49 -2.48 -15.08 29.43
CA GLN A 49 -3.91 -15.15 29.13
C GLN A 49 -4.77 -14.77 30.36
N GLU A 50 -4.21 -14.83 31.58
CA GLU A 50 -4.90 -14.54 32.82
C GLU A 50 -4.76 -13.04 33.20
N ASP A 51 -3.68 -12.38 32.70
CA ASP A 51 -3.48 -10.92 32.85
C ASP A 51 -3.79 -10.21 31.51
N HIS A 52 -5.07 -10.12 31.16
CA HIS A 52 -5.56 -9.36 29.99
C HIS A 52 -4.81 -9.60 28.68
N TYR A 53 -4.30 -10.81 28.44
CA TYR A 53 -3.48 -11.18 27.26
C TYR A 53 -2.18 -10.38 27.13
N LYS A 54 -1.61 -9.96 28.26
CA LYS A 54 -0.40 -9.17 28.30
C LYS A 54 0.77 -9.87 27.61
N PRO A 55 1.40 -9.22 26.62
CA PRO A 55 2.51 -9.78 25.90
C PRO A 55 3.80 -9.76 26.72
N LYS A 56 4.62 -10.81 26.55
CA LYS A 56 5.97 -10.88 27.12
C LYS A 56 6.99 -10.75 25.99
N TYR A 57 7.65 -9.61 25.92
CA TYR A 57 8.65 -9.32 24.88
C TYR A 57 10.05 -9.74 25.33
N VAL A 58 10.84 -10.21 24.36
CA VAL A 58 12.28 -10.54 24.53
C VAL A 58 13.07 -9.94 23.39
N ILE A 59 14.30 -9.52 23.66
CA ILE A 59 15.23 -9.09 22.61
C ILE A 59 15.56 -10.31 21.74
N SER A 60 15.37 -10.16 20.43
CA SER A 60 15.67 -11.21 19.45
C SER A 60 17.17 -11.56 19.48
N LYS A 61 17.49 -12.85 19.35
CA LYS A 61 18.89 -13.32 19.50
C LYS A 61 19.85 -12.63 18.53
N ASP A 62 19.40 -12.42 17.29
CA ASP A 62 20.11 -11.76 16.20
C ASP A 62 20.21 -10.23 16.36
N LYS A 63 19.52 -9.65 17.35
CA LYS A 63 19.49 -8.20 17.60
C LYS A 63 20.30 -7.75 18.81
N LYS A 64 20.90 -8.68 19.55
CA LYS A 64 21.66 -8.36 20.76
C LYS A 64 22.82 -7.38 20.51
N ASP A 65 23.55 -7.58 19.42
CA ASP A 65 24.66 -6.72 19.06
C ASP A 65 24.17 -5.32 18.64
N VAL A 66 23.12 -5.26 17.82
CA VAL A 66 22.48 -3.98 17.44
C VAL A 66 22.00 -3.21 18.68
N VAL A 67 21.37 -3.88 19.63
CA VAL A 67 20.93 -3.25 20.88
C VAL A 67 22.11 -2.74 21.70
N LYS A 68 23.24 -3.49 21.73
CA LYS A 68 24.45 -3.06 22.42
C LYS A 68 25.05 -1.81 21.77
N GLU A 69 25.11 -1.78 20.44
CA GLU A 69 25.57 -0.62 19.66
C GLU A 69 24.69 0.61 19.92
N LEU A 70 23.35 0.43 19.85
CA LEU A 70 22.40 1.51 20.12
C LEU A 70 22.50 2.05 21.55
N LYS A 71 22.66 1.17 22.55
CA LYS A 71 22.88 1.60 23.95
C LYS A 71 24.17 2.40 24.14
N ALA A 72 25.22 2.07 23.40
CA ALA A 72 26.46 2.84 23.41
C ALA A 72 26.24 4.22 22.76
N ALA A 73 25.57 4.24 21.59
CA ALA A 73 25.25 5.48 20.89
C ALA A 73 24.39 6.44 21.71
N VAL A 74 23.36 5.94 22.40
CA VAL A 74 22.49 6.74 23.30
C VAL A 74 23.31 7.41 24.41
N LYS A 75 24.29 6.72 24.98
CA LYS A 75 25.13 7.31 26.05
C LYS A 75 26.03 8.46 25.58
N GLU A 76 26.31 8.51 24.28
CA GLU A 76 27.15 9.56 23.68
C GLU A 76 26.33 10.76 23.16
N ALA A 77 25.00 10.63 23.10
CA ALA A 77 24.11 11.66 22.61
C ALA A 77 23.46 12.46 23.75
N LYS A 78 23.22 13.75 23.52
CA LYS A 78 22.45 14.59 24.44
C LYS A 78 20.94 14.42 24.21
N THR A 79 20.54 14.25 22.96
CA THR A 79 19.14 14.09 22.55
C THR A 79 19.01 12.91 21.61
N VAL A 80 17.95 12.13 21.76
CA VAL A 80 17.66 10.96 20.91
C VAL A 80 16.31 11.13 20.24
N TYR A 81 16.29 10.96 18.92
CA TYR A 81 15.06 10.97 18.11
C TYR A 81 14.81 9.59 17.50
N LEU A 82 13.54 9.19 17.50
CA LEU A 82 13.07 7.93 16.93
C LEU A 82 12.31 8.23 15.63
N ALA A 83 12.94 7.90 14.50
CA ALA A 83 12.51 8.29 13.14
C ALA A 83 12.09 7.08 12.29
N THR A 84 11.34 6.16 12.89
CA THR A 84 10.78 4.99 12.21
C THR A 84 9.59 5.36 11.32
N ASP A 85 9.13 4.45 10.45
CA ASP A 85 8.07 4.71 9.48
C ASP A 85 6.76 5.24 10.11
N PRO A 86 5.94 6.00 9.35
CA PRO A 86 4.74 6.66 9.85
C PRO A 86 3.53 5.71 9.98
N ASP A 87 3.75 4.44 10.27
CA ASP A 87 2.69 3.47 10.49
C ASP A 87 2.75 2.85 11.90
N ARG A 88 1.77 2.01 12.25
CA ARG A 88 1.72 1.36 13.56
C ARG A 88 2.90 0.42 13.82
N GLU A 89 3.51 -0.16 12.78
CA GLU A 89 4.71 -1.00 12.93
C GLU A 89 5.91 -0.13 13.32
N GLY A 90 6.10 1.03 12.65
CA GLY A 90 7.12 2.00 13.00
C GLY A 90 6.90 2.57 14.40
N GLU A 91 5.65 2.87 14.80
CA GLU A 91 5.35 3.34 16.14
C GLU A 91 5.70 2.31 17.21
N ALA A 92 5.39 1.02 16.95
CA ALA A 92 5.76 -0.07 17.85
C ALA A 92 7.29 -0.27 17.91
N ILE A 93 8.01 -0.11 16.79
CA ILE A 93 9.48 -0.15 16.79
C ILE A 93 10.04 0.96 17.68
N SER A 94 9.55 2.20 17.53
CA SER A 94 9.94 3.33 18.37
C SER A 94 9.67 3.07 19.86
N TRP A 95 8.51 2.54 20.19
CA TRP A 95 8.16 2.18 21.55
C TRP A 95 9.09 1.10 22.12
N HIS A 96 9.38 0.05 21.34
CA HIS A 96 10.32 -1.00 21.74
C HIS A 96 11.75 -0.46 21.93
N LEU A 97 12.17 0.48 21.09
CA LEU A 97 13.46 1.15 21.21
C LEU A 97 13.52 1.99 22.48
N ALA A 98 12.51 2.83 22.73
CA ALA A 98 12.46 3.67 23.91
C ALA A 98 12.57 2.84 25.19
N ASP A 99 11.78 1.76 25.30
CA ASP A 99 11.78 0.88 26.45
C ASP A 99 13.15 0.18 26.67
N VAL A 100 13.74 -0.39 25.61
CA VAL A 100 15.03 -1.12 25.71
C VAL A 100 16.22 -0.19 25.95
N LEU A 101 16.18 1.02 25.43
CA LEU A 101 17.23 2.02 25.55
C LEU A 101 17.09 2.88 26.81
N GLY A 102 15.97 2.77 27.53
CA GLY A 102 15.70 3.53 28.76
C GLY A 102 15.40 5.01 28.49
N LEU A 103 14.76 5.31 27.35
CA LEU A 103 14.31 6.67 27.05
C LEU A 103 12.98 6.94 27.77
N ASP A 104 12.74 8.19 28.11
CA ASP A 104 11.46 8.58 28.71
C ASP A 104 10.34 8.48 27.66
N MET A 105 9.25 7.80 28.00
CA MET A 105 8.09 7.63 27.13
C MET A 105 7.25 8.91 27.02
N ASP A 106 7.43 9.85 27.93
CA ASP A 106 6.74 11.12 27.97
C ASP A 106 7.49 12.25 27.25
N ASP A 107 8.71 11.99 26.79
CA ASP A 107 9.49 12.94 26.03
C ASP A 107 9.01 13.02 24.56
N ASP A 108 9.14 14.21 23.97
CA ASP A 108 8.90 14.45 22.56
C ASP A 108 10.12 13.98 21.75
N ASN A 109 10.26 12.67 21.60
CA ASN A 109 11.40 12.04 20.94
C ASN A 109 11.03 11.31 19.62
N ARG A 110 9.76 11.27 19.25
CA ARG A 110 9.25 10.66 18.03
C ARG A 110 9.14 11.68 16.92
N ILE A 111 9.85 11.49 15.81
CA ILE A 111 9.68 12.30 14.59
C ILE A 111 9.08 11.45 13.48
N VAL A 112 8.16 12.05 12.71
CA VAL A 112 7.39 11.36 11.66
C VAL A 112 7.39 12.19 10.39
N PHE A 113 7.69 11.56 9.27
CA PHE A 113 7.62 12.18 7.95
C PHE A 113 7.10 11.15 6.94
N ASN A 114 6.32 11.62 5.97
CA ASN A 114 5.71 10.79 4.96
C ASN A 114 6.58 10.65 3.70
N GLU A 115 7.67 11.39 3.61
CA GLU A 115 8.65 11.35 2.51
C GLU A 115 10.06 11.55 3.05
N VAL A 116 11.04 10.95 2.39
CA VAL A 116 12.45 11.07 2.78
C VAL A 116 13.11 12.14 1.91
N THR A 117 12.73 13.39 2.16
CA THR A 117 13.32 14.60 1.58
C THR A 117 14.00 15.41 2.68
N LYS A 118 14.94 16.27 2.33
CA LYS A 118 15.64 17.12 3.30
C LYS A 118 14.68 17.99 4.10
N ASP A 119 13.74 18.63 3.41
CA ASP A 119 12.80 19.58 4.01
C ASP A 119 11.83 18.87 4.97
N ALA A 120 11.28 17.71 4.56
CA ALA A 120 10.40 16.92 5.42
C ALA A 120 11.11 16.38 6.67
N VAL A 121 12.36 15.95 6.53
CA VAL A 121 13.15 15.46 7.68
C VAL A 121 13.50 16.59 8.65
N VAL A 122 13.90 17.75 8.14
CA VAL A 122 14.22 18.93 8.97
C VAL A 122 12.97 19.47 9.65
N ASP A 123 11.85 19.54 8.94
CA ASP A 123 10.57 19.95 9.52
C ASP A 123 10.14 19.00 10.66
N ALA A 124 10.23 17.68 10.45
CA ALA A 124 9.91 16.70 11.48
C ALA A 124 10.82 16.80 12.72
N LEU A 125 12.09 17.16 12.55
CA LEU A 125 13.01 17.40 13.66
C LEU A 125 12.65 18.66 14.48
N ASN A 126 12.00 19.63 13.85
CA ASN A 126 11.50 20.84 14.51
C ASN A 126 10.16 20.62 15.20
N HIS A 127 9.44 19.54 14.88
CA HIS A 127 8.12 19.21 15.40
C HIS A 127 8.08 17.78 15.96
N PRO A 128 8.96 17.43 16.91
CA PRO A 128 8.92 16.11 17.53
C PRO A 128 7.66 15.96 18.39
N ARG A 129 7.22 14.72 18.55
CA ARG A 129 6.04 14.38 19.37
C ARG A 129 6.30 13.19 20.28
N LYS A 130 5.36 12.92 21.16
CA LYS A 130 5.34 11.69 21.94
C LYS A 130 5.00 10.47 21.08
N ILE A 131 5.42 9.29 21.54
CA ILE A 131 5.00 8.02 20.95
C ILE A 131 3.49 7.85 21.14
N ASP A 132 2.76 7.57 20.06
CA ASP A 132 1.32 7.34 20.11
C ASP A 132 1.01 5.95 20.68
N GLN A 133 0.60 5.91 21.94
CA GLN A 133 0.25 4.69 22.66
C GLN A 133 -0.96 3.96 22.05
N ASN A 134 -1.84 4.62 21.31
CA ASN A 134 -2.97 3.98 20.65
C ASN A 134 -2.50 3.19 19.42
N LEU A 135 -1.57 3.74 18.65
CA LEU A 135 -0.93 3.03 17.54
C LEU A 135 -0.11 1.84 18.05
N VAL A 136 0.64 2.01 19.14
CA VAL A 136 1.38 0.91 19.79
C VAL A 136 0.43 -0.21 20.20
N LYS A 137 -0.65 0.11 20.93
CA LYS A 137 -1.66 -0.87 21.35
C LYS A 137 -2.36 -1.56 20.16
N SER A 138 -2.60 -0.83 19.08
CA SER A 138 -3.16 -1.39 17.85
C SER A 138 -2.25 -2.45 17.23
N GLN A 139 -0.94 -2.18 17.16
CA GLN A 139 0.06 -3.13 16.68
C GLN A 139 0.18 -4.33 17.63
N GLU A 140 0.28 -4.08 18.93
CA GLU A 140 0.37 -5.11 19.97
C GLU A 140 -0.83 -6.05 19.95
N THR A 141 -2.06 -5.52 19.89
CA THR A 141 -3.30 -6.29 19.77
C THR A 141 -3.27 -7.19 18.53
N ARG A 142 -2.87 -6.64 17.40
CA ARG A 142 -2.72 -7.42 16.17
C ARG A 142 -1.68 -8.53 16.34
N ARG A 143 -0.53 -8.23 16.94
CA ARG A 143 0.54 -9.21 17.15
C ARG A 143 0.10 -10.36 18.06
N VAL A 144 -0.59 -10.02 19.16
CA VAL A 144 -1.17 -10.98 20.09
C VAL A 144 -2.21 -11.87 19.41
N LEU A 145 -3.14 -11.26 18.66
CA LEU A 145 -4.19 -11.98 17.93
C LEU A 145 -3.60 -12.93 16.88
N ASP A 146 -2.65 -12.45 16.08
CA ASP A 146 -1.99 -13.27 15.05
C ASP A 146 -1.22 -14.46 15.70
N ARG A 147 -0.62 -14.27 16.89
CA ARG A 147 0.04 -15.32 17.65
C ARG A 147 -0.96 -16.37 18.15
N ILE A 148 -2.06 -15.94 18.76
CA ILE A 148 -3.09 -16.85 19.30
C ILE A 148 -3.73 -17.65 18.16
N ILE A 149 -4.19 -16.99 17.11
CA ILE A 149 -4.81 -17.64 15.96
C ILE A 149 -3.80 -18.59 15.29
N GLY A 150 -2.61 -18.09 14.99
CA GLY A 150 -1.57 -18.87 14.32
C GLY A 150 -1.22 -20.15 15.07
N PHE A 151 -1.00 -20.06 16.38
CA PHE A 151 -0.61 -21.24 17.17
C PHE A 151 -1.78 -22.18 17.47
N LYS A 152 -2.92 -21.68 17.94
CA LYS A 152 -4.05 -22.52 18.34
C LYS A 152 -4.76 -23.17 17.16
N LEU A 153 -5.10 -22.38 16.12
CA LEU A 153 -5.78 -22.93 14.94
C LEU A 153 -4.86 -23.81 14.10
N SER A 154 -3.58 -23.46 13.95
CA SER A 154 -2.66 -24.34 13.22
C SER A 154 -2.54 -25.72 13.86
N LYS A 155 -2.39 -25.79 15.19
CA LYS A 155 -2.35 -27.07 15.91
C LYS A 155 -3.66 -27.89 15.74
N LEU A 156 -4.81 -27.20 15.78
CA LEU A 156 -6.11 -27.85 15.58
C LEU A 156 -6.23 -28.44 14.17
N LEU A 157 -5.91 -27.62 13.15
CA LEU A 157 -6.01 -28.03 11.74
C LEU A 157 -5.01 -29.15 11.40
N GLN A 158 -3.79 -29.09 11.93
CA GLN A 158 -2.79 -30.16 11.77
C GLN A 158 -3.31 -31.48 12.29
N ARG A 159 -4.01 -31.48 13.44
CA ARG A 159 -4.56 -32.69 14.05
C ARG A 159 -5.80 -33.23 13.31
N LYS A 160 -6.68 -32.33 12.84
CA LYS A 160 -8.00 -32.72 12.28
C LYS A 160 -7.97 -32.97 10.78
N ILE A 161 -7.28 -32.17 10.01
CA ILE A 161 -7.31 -32.21 8.53
C ILE A 161 -5.92 -32.23 7.90
N LYS A 162 -4.86 -32.41 8.68
CA LYS A 162 -3.44 -32.43 8.24
C LYS A 162 -3.02 -31.17 7.49
N SER A 163 -3.73 -30.04 7.68
CA SER A 163 -3.34 -28.75 7.14
C SER A 163 -2.06 -28.23 7.79
N LYS A 164 -1.21 -27.53 7.03
CA LYS A 164 0.08 -27.05 7.54
C LYS A 164 -0.07 -25.94 8.56
N SER A 165 -0.93 -24.93 8.29
CA SER A 165 -1.11 -23.78 9.14
C SER A 165 -2.42 -23.06 8.88
N ALA A 166 -2.82 -22.21 9.83
CA ALA A 166 -3.89 -21.25 9.71
C ALA A 166 -3.39 -19.85 10.13
N GLY A 167 -4.05 -18.81 9.67
CA GLY A 167 -3.74 -17.45 10.04
C GLY A 167 -4.85 -16.50 9.62
N ARG A 168 -4.94 -15.38 10.31
CA ARG A 168 -6.00 -14.39 10.13
C ARG A 168 -6.11 -13.91 8.66
N VAL A 169 -5.01 -13.57 8.04
CA VAL A 169 -5.00 -13.08 6.65
C VAL A 169 -5.11 -14.22 5.65
N GLN A 170 -4.30 -15.27 5.81
CA GLN A 170 -4.26 -16.41 4.86
C GLN A 170 -5.58 -17.17 4.79
N SER A 171 -6.30 -17.31 5.90
CA SER A 171 -7.58 -18.04 5.91
C SER A 171 -8.67 -17.25 5.19
N VAL A 172 -8.72 -15.94 5.37
CA VAL A 172 -9.67 -15.06 4.65
C VAL A 172 -9.34 -15.02 3.15
N ALA A 173 -8.06 -14.87 2.79
CA ALA A 173 -7.64 -14.88 1.40
C ALA A 173 -8.00 -16.20 0.70
N LEU A 174 -7.77 -17.34 1.35
CA LEU A 174 -8.16 -18.64 0.82
C LEU A 174 -9.69 -18.77 0.66
N ARG A 175 -10.46 -18.25 1.62
CA ARG A 175 -11.92 -18.25 1.54
C ARG A 175 -12.40 -17.50 0.30
N LEU A 176 -11.89 -16.28 0.06
CA LEU A 176 -12.26 -15.49 -1.10
C LEU A 176 -11.95 -16.20 -2.43
N ILE A 177 -10.78 -16.88 -2.50
CA ILE A 177 -10.41 -17.67 -3.68
C ILE A 177 -11.37 -18.83 -3.89
N VAL A 178 -11.71 -19.59 -2.83
CA VAL A 178 -12.62 -20.73 -2.91
C VAL A 178 -14.05 -20.29 -3.26
N GLU A 179 -14.53 -19.18 -2.69
CA GLU A 179 -15.83 -18.61 -3.05
C GLU A 179 -15.87 -18.22 -4.53
N LYS A 180 -14.82 -17.59 -5.04
CA LYS A 180 -14.71 -17.23 -6.46
C LYS A 180 -14.63 -18.45 -7.36
N GLU A 181 -13.89 -19.48 -6.98
CA GLU A 181 -13.81 -20.73 -7.75
C GLU A 181 -15.19 -21.41 -7.84
N ARG A 182 -15.94 -21.44 -6.74
CA ARG A 182 -17.31 -21.99 -6.73
C ARG A 182 -18.25 -21.21 -7.65
N GLU A 183 -18.12 -19.90 -7.74
CA GLU A 183 -18.87 -19.08 -8.70
C GLU A 183 -18.52 -19.49 -10.15
N ILE A 184 -17.23 -19.72 -10.43
CA ILE A 184 -16.75 -20.15 -11.76
C ILE A 184 -17.27 -21.54 -12.07
N GLU A 185 -17.19 -22.50 -11.13
CA GLU A 185 -17.69 -23.87 -11.30
C GLU A 185 -19.23 -23.91 -11.50
N ALA A 186 -19.94 -23.00 -10.84
CA ALA A 186 -21.40 -22.90 -10.96
C ALA A 186 -21.86 -22.11 -12.20
N PHE A 187 -20.93 -21.47 -12.92
CA PHE A 187 -21.27 -20.70 -14.09
C PHE A 187 -21.73 -21.60 -15.24
N VAL A 188 -22.94 -21.37 -15.69
CA VAL A 188 -23.51 -22.05 -16.86
C VAL A 188 -23.32 -21.14 -18.08
N PRO A 189 -22.49 -21.49 -19.06
CA PRO A 189 -22.33 -20.70 -20.25
C PRO A 189 -23.66 -20.60 -21.04
N GLU A 190 -24.02 -19.38 -21.40
CA GLU A 190 -25.15 -19.11 -22.28
C GLU A 190 -24.63 -18.77 -23.69
N GLU A 191 -25.11 -19.48 -24.70
CA GLU A 191 -24.85 -19.17 -26.09
C GLU A 191 -25.55 -17.87 -26.48
N TYR A 192 -24.82 -17.02 -27.17
CA TYR A 192 -25.37 -15.83 -27.79
C TYR A 192 -24.70 -15.52 -29.13
N TRP A 193 -25.47 -14.92 -30.02
CA TRP A 193 -25.00 -14.56 -31.35
C TRP A 193 -25.08 -13.05 -31.55
N LYS A 194 -24.13 -12.54 -32.36
CA LYS A 194 -24.08 -11.15 -32.80
C LYS A 194 -23.93 -11.10 -34.30
N ILE A 195 -24.79 -10.31 -34.93
CA ILE A 195 -24.71 -10.05 -36.36
C ILE A 195 -24.03 -8.69 -36.53
N LYS A 196 -22.90 -8.66 -37.22
CA LYS A 196 -22.15 -7.45 -37.54
C LYS A 196 -22.08 -7.29 -39.04
N ALA A 197 -22.21 -6.03 -39.49
CA ALA A 197 -22.04 -5.68 -40.90
C ALA A 197 -20.93 -4.62 -40.99
N GLN A 198 -20.12 -4.77 -42.06
CA GLN A 198 -19.14 -3.75 -42.43
C GLN A 198 -19.77 -2.93 -43.54
N PHE A 199 -19.78 -1.64 -43.37
CA PHE A 199 -20.34 -0.69 -44.32
C PHE A 199 -19.25 0.20 -44.86
N GLU A 200 -19.44 0.64 -46.11
CA GLU A 200 -18.61 1.64 -46.74
C GLU A 200 -19.51 2.72 -47.34
N LYS A 201 -19.19 3.98 -47.08
CA LYS A 201 -19.80 5.13 -47.72
C LYS A 201 -18.78 6.24 -47.86
N ASP A 202 -18.65 6.77 -49.07
CA ASP A 202 -17.74 7.90 -49.36
C ASP A 202 -16.30 7.62 -48.90
N GLU A 203 -15.78 6.42 -49.16
CA GLU A 203 -14.45 5.91 -48.73
C GLU A 203 -14.28 5.78 -47.23
N ILE A 204 -15.35 5.92 -46.44
CA ILE A 204 -15.35 5.77 -44.98
C ILE A 204 -15.91 4.39 -44.61
N GLU A 205 -15.07 3.55 -44.03
CA GLU A 205 -15.50 2.25 -43.51
C GLU A 205 -15.99 2.39 -42.06
N PHE A 206 -17.11 1.75 -41.72
CA PHE A 206 -17.61 1.64 -40.37
C PHE A 206 -18.33 0.32 -40.13
N THR A 207 -18.34 -0.12 -38.87
CA THR A 207 -18.98 -1.37 -38.47
C THR A 207 -20.27 -1.10 -37.72
N GLY A 208 -21.35 -1.77 -38.10
CA GLY A 208 -22.60 -1.79 -37.36
C GLY A 208 -22.83 -3.13 -36.67
N GLU A 209 -23.52 -3.13 -35.55
CA GLU A 209 -23.97 -4.34 -34.85
C GLU A 209 -25.51 -4.29 -34.73
N LEU A 210 -26.17 -5.39 -35.13
CA LEU A 210 -27.61 -5.52 -35.00
C LEU A 210 -28.01 -5.50 -33.51
N ASN A 211 -28.78 -4.51 -33.12
CA ASN A 211 -29.09 -4.24 -31.72
C ASN A 211 -30.55 -4.41 -31.35
N LYS A 212 -31.46 -3.98 -32.22
CA LYS A 212 -32.91 -3.96 -31.93
C LYS A 212 -33.74 -4.44 -33.09
N LYS A 213 -34.93 -5.01 -32.79
CA LYS A 213 -36.03 -5.20 -33.73
C LYS A 213 -37.22 -4.36 -33.27
N GLY A 214 -37.51 -3.29 -33.99
CA GLY A 214 -38.45 -2.25 -33.52
C GLY A 214 -37.88 -1.56 -32.26
N THR A 215 -38.62 -1.54 -31.17
CA THR A 215 -38.22 -0.92 -29.88
C THR A 215 -37.50 -1.88 -28.93
N LYS A 216 -37.56 -3.19 -29.18
CA LYS A 216 -37.01 -4.22 -28.28
C LYS A 216 -35.57 -4.56 -28.62
N LYS A 217 -34.70 -4.63 -27.60
CA LYS A 217 -33.33 -5.15 -27.75
C LYS A 217 -33.37 -6.61 -28.18
N LEU A 218 -32.61 -6.94 -29.18
CA LEU A 218 -32.52 -8.29 -29.70
C LEU A 218 -31.53 -9.13 -28.88
N LYS A 219 -31.94 -10.32 -28.47
CA LYS A 219 -31.09 -11.35 -27.91
C LYS A 219 -31.23 -12.58 -28.81
N ILE A 220 -30.15 -12.96 -29.49
CA ILE A 220 -30.11 -14.10 -30.40
C ILE A 220 -29.45 -15.22 -29.64
N SER A 221 -30.15 -16.33 -29.43
CA SER A 221 -29.77 -17.38 -28.49
C SER A 221 -29.14 -18.60 -29.15
N ASN A 222 -29.27 -18.76 -30.47
CA ASN A 222 -28.76 -19.91 -31.19
C ASN A 222 -28.48 -19.56 -32.65
N GLU A 223 -27.75 -20.46 -33.33
CA GLU A 223 -27.31 -20.31 -34.73
C GLU A 223 -28.50 -20.21 -35.68
N GLN A 224 -29.53 -21.03 -35.53
CA GLN A 224 -30.67 -21.05 -36.40
C GLN A 224 -31.39 -19.69 -36.42
N GLU A 225 -31.61 -19.13 -35.25
CA GLU A 225 -32.20 -17.77 -35.08
C GLU A 225 -31.31 -16.70 -35.74
N ALA A 226 -29.99 -16.84 -35.57
CA ALA A 226 -29.03 -15.93 -36.17
C ALA A 226 -29.08 -16.00 -37.70
N LEU A 227 -29.14 -17.19 -38.29
CA LEU A 227 -29.24 -17.40 -39.72
C LEU A 227 -30.59 -16.91 -40.32
N GLU A 228 -31.70 -17.15 -39.63
CA GLU A 228 -32.99 -16.65 -40.05
C GLU A 228 -32.99 -15.11 -40.10
N ILE A 229 -32.49 -14.45 -39.08
CA ILE A 229 -32.36 -13.00 -39.04
C ILE A 229 -31.41 -12.50 -40.14
N PHE A 230 -30.25 -13.13 -40.28
CA PHE A 230 -29.23 -12.76 -41.30
C PHE A 230 -29.82 -12.81 -42.69
N ASN A 231 -30.54 -13.88 -43.03
CA ASN A 231 -31.17 -14.06 -44.33
C ASN A 231 -32.34 -13.09 -44.60
N ALA A 232 -32.96 -12.57 -43.56
CA ALA A 232 -34.02 -11.59 -43.64
C ALA A 232 -33.54 -10.14 -43.73
N LEU A 233 -32.24 -9.87 -43.53
CA LEU A 233 -31.68 -8.52 -43.63
C LEU A 233 -31.62 -8.06 -45.11
N SER A 234 -31.99 -6.80 -45.35
CA SER A 234 -31.74 -6.12 -46.60
C SER A 234 -30.24 -5.93 -46.83
N LYS A 235 -29.86 -5.81 -48.09
CA LYS A 235 -28.55 -5.36 -48.51
C LYS A 235 -28.37 -3.82 -48.47
N GLU A 236 -29.50 -3.12 -48.41
CA GLU A 236 -29.53 -1.66 -48.37
C GLU A 236 -29.87 -1.20 -46.98
N PHE A 237 -29.08 -0.25 -46.46
CA PHE A 237 -29.21 0.31 -45.13
C PHE A 237 -29.27 1.82 -45.19
N VAL A 238 -30.05 2.41 -44.31
CA VAL A 238 -30.19 3.86 -44.20
C VAL A 238 -29.64 4.35 -42.87
N ILE A 239 -28.85 5.42 -42.93
CA ILE A 239 -28.41 6.11 -41.71
C ILE A 239 -29.56 6.98 -41.24
N ASP A 240 -30.27 6.56 -40.19
CA ASP A 240 -31.40 7.26 -39.62
C ASP A 240 -30.94 8.48 -38.80
N SER A 241 -29.94 8.31 -37.97
CA SER A 241 -29.45 9.41 -37.13
C SER A 241 -27.96 9.26 -36.81
N VAL A 242 -27.29 10.41 -36.66
CA VAL A 242 -25.88 10.50 -36.21
C VAL A 242 -25.86 11.32 -34.93
N LYS A 243 -25.45 10.68 -33.82
CA LYS A 243 -25.25 11.36 -32.53
C LYS A 243 -23.75 11.51 -32.25
N LYS A 244 -23.29 12.74 -32.16
CA LYS A 244 -21.93 13.07 -31.70
C LYS A 244 -21.99 13.35 -30.20
N SER A 245 -21.16 12.70 -29.44
CA SER A 245 -21.01 12.96 -28.00
C SER A 245 -19.53 13.14 -27.68
N SER A 246 -19.25 14.08 -26.80
CA SER A 246 -17.93 14.26 -26.22
C SER A 246 -17.94 13.69 -24.81
N LYS A 247 -17.00 12.80 -24.51
CA LYS A 247 -16.83 12.26 -23.15
C LYS A 247 -15.51 12.76 -22.59
N LYS A 248 -15.61 13.56 -21.53
CA LYS A 248 -14.42 13.98 -20.80
C LYS A 248 -13.79 12.75 -20.12
N ARG A 249 -12.49 12.56 -20.32
CA ARG A 249 -11.73 11.53 -19.63
C ARG A 249 -10.90 12.23 -18.55
N GLU A 250 -11.18 11.91 -17.31
CA GLU A 250 -10.43 12.43 -16.17
C GLU A 250 -9.17 11.60 -15.90
N SER A 251 -8.18 12.23 -15.30
CA SER A 251 -6.98 11.54 -14.82
C SER A 251 -7.33 10.61 -13.66
N LYS A 252 -6.56 9.54 -13.52
CA LYS A 252 -6.69 8.68 -12.33
C LYS A 252 -6.12 9.41 -11.10
N PRO A 253 -6.66 9.13 -9.90
CA PRO A 253 -6.09 9.67 -8.66
C PRO A 253 -4.69 9.10 -8.41
N PRO A 254 -3.91 9.71 -7.50
CA PRO A 254 -2.67 9.14 -7.02
C PRO A 254 -2.82 7.71 -6.51
N PHE A 255 -1.75 6.94 -6.50
CA PHE A 255 -1.78 5.57 -6.02
C PHE A 255 -1.98 5.50 -4.50
N ILE A 256 -2.85 4.57 -4.10
CA ILE A 256 -2.85 3.98 -2.77
C ILE A 256 -2.21 2.58 -2.85
N THR A 257 -1.94 1.95 -1.71
CA THR A 257 -1.27 0.62 -1.67
C THR A 257 -1.91 -0.40 -2.63
N SER A 258 -3.23 -0.51 -2.62
CA SER A 258 -3.95 -1.49 -3.43
C SER A 258 -3.88 -1.19 -4.93
N THR A 259 -4.08 0.07 -5.34
CA THR A 259 -4.03 0.46 -6.76
C THR A 259 -2.61 0.40 -7.32
N LEU A 260 -1.58 0.73 -6.52
CA LEU A 260 -0.18 0.52 -6.90
C LEU A 260 0.10 -0.95 -7.19
N GLN A 261 -0.33 -1.86 -6.32
CA GLN A 261 -0.13 -3.30 -6.52
C GLN A 261 -0.88 -3.82 -7.74
N GLN A 262 -2.11 -3.37 -8.00
CA GLN A 262 -2.91 -3.74 -9.17
C GLN A 262 -2.26 -3.28 -10.48
N GLU A 263 -1.85 -2.01 -10.56
CA GLU A 263 -1.20 -1.48 -11.77
C GLU A 263 0.17 -2.14 -12.01
N ALA A 264 0.97 -2.35 -10.99
CA ALA A 264 2.25 -3.06 -11.09
C ALA A 264 2.06 -4.52 -11.53
N SER A 265 1.01 -5.19 -11.06
CA SER A 265 0.67 -6.54 -11.50
C SER A 265 0.22 -6.55 -12.96
N SER A 266 -0.69 -5.65 -13.34
CA SER A 266 -1.26 -5.60 -14.69
C SER A 266 -0.23 -5.18 -15.75
N LYS A 267 0.59 -4.15 -15.46
CA LYS A 267 1.52 -3.57 -16.46
C LYS A 267 2.90 -4.20 -16.46
N LEU A 268 3.40 -4.64 -15.29
CA LEU A 268 4.77 -5.11 -15.12
C LEU A 268 4.85 -6.58 -14.70
N GLY A 269 3.72 -7.26 -14.48
CA GLY A 269 3.68 -8.65 -14.01
C GLY A 269 4.29 -8.82 -12.59
N PHE A 270 4.35 -7.77 -11.78
CA PHE A 270 4.94 -7.85 -10.46
C PHE A 270 3.96 -8.43 -9.44
N LYS A 271 4.44 -9.37 -8.63
CA LYS A 271 3.71 -9.83 -7.45
C LYS A 271 3.70 -8.74 -6.38
N ALA A 272 2.67 -8.70 -5.53
CA ALA A 272 2.53 -7.70 -4.47
C ALA A 272 3.80 -7.54 -3.60
N ARG A 273 4.47 -8.64 -3.24
CA ARG A 273 5.72 -8.59 -2.47
C ARG A 273 6.85 -7.86 -3.20
N LYS A 274 7.01 -8.10 -4.51
CA LYS A 274 8.02 -7.41 -5.32
C LYS A 274 7.70 -5.93 -5.46
N THR A 275 6.44 -5.59 -5.69
CA THR A 275 5.97 -4.21 -5.76
C THR A 275 6.30 -3.46 -4.47
N MET A 276 5.93 -4.01 -3.32
CA MET A 276 6.20 -3.35 -2.02
C MET A 276 7.69 -3.25 -1.70
N MET A 277 8.50 -4.24 -2.07
CA MET A 277 9.96 -4.18 -1.88
C MET A 277 10.59 -3.05 -2.72
N ILE A 278 10.14 -2.86 -3.96
CA ILE A 278 10.62 -1.78 -4.81
C ILE A 278 10.13 -0.43 -4.29
N ALA A 279 8.85 -0.32 -3.92
CA ALA A 279 8.28 0.88 -3.35
C ALA A 279 9.03 1.32 -2.06
N GLN A 280 9.39 0.38 -1.20
CA GLN A 280 10.19 0.66 0.00
C GLN A 280 11.55 1.27 -0.35
N LYS A 281 12.23 0.75 -1.37
CA LYS A 281 13.51 1.32 -1.83
C LYS A 281 13.35 2.72 -2.41
N LEU A 282 12.27 2.95 -3.17
CA LEU A 282 11.96 4.28 -3.72
C LEU A 282 11.65 5.31 -2.63
N TYR A 283 11.01 4.88 -1.54
CA TYR A 283 10.75 5.72 -0.38
C TYR A 283 12.00 6.02 0.44
N GLU A 284 12.79 4.98 0.78
CA GLU A 284 13.97 5.12 1.65
C GLU A 284 15.12 5.89 1.02
N GLY A 285 15.18 5.92 -0.30
CA GLY A 285 16.18 6.62 -1.09
C GLY A 285 16.91 5.72 -2.08
N ILE A 286 17.08 6.26 -3.27
CA ILE A 286 17.86 5.68 -4.37
C ILE A 286 19.01 6.61 -4.70
N ALA A 287 20.19 6.04 -4.91
CA ALA A 287 21.34 6.78 -5.41
C ALA A 287 21.07 7.20 -6.87
N LEU A 288 21.02 8.48 -7.11
CA LEU A 288 21.10 9.12 -8.41
C LEU A 288 22.55 9.56 -8.65
N GLU A 289 22.85 10.18 -9.80
CA GLU A 289 24.21 10.53 -10.18
C GLU A 289 24.93 11.36 -9.10
N ASP A 290 24.25 12.35 -8.52
CA ASP A 290 24.85 13.31 -7.59
C ASP A 290 24.34 13.17 -6.14
N GLU A 291 23.24 12.47 -5.90
CA GLU A 291 22.60 12.42 -4.58
C GLU A 291 21.81 11.13 -4.32
N THR A 292 21.46 10.90 -3.06
CA THR A 292 20.54 9.82 -2.67
C THR A 292 19.26 10.44 -2.16
N VAL A 293 18.12 10.18 -2.84
CA VAL A 293 16.82 10.82 -2.54
C VAL A 293 15.69 9.81 -2.50
N GLY A 294 14.68 10.07 -1.66
CA GLY A 294 13.39 9.41 -1.70
C GLY A 294 12.57 9.94 -2.88
N LEU A 295 12.08 9.03 -3.71
CA LEU A 295 11.36 9.39 -4.95
C LEU A 295 9.84 9.30 -4.81
N ILE A 296 9.33 8.66 -3.76
CA ILE A 296 7.90 8.53 -3.50
C ILE A 296 7.61 8.78 -2.02
N THR A 297 6.39 9.16 -1.72
CA THR A 297 5.87 9.20 -0.36
C THR A 297 5.65 7.80 0.20
N TYR A 298 5.38 7.68 1.49
CA TYR A 298 5.19 6.38 2.15
C TYR A 298 4.10 5.55 1.47
N MET A 299 4.47 4.37 0.99
CA MET A 299 3.64 3.56 0.10
C MET A 299 2.51 2.79 0.80
N ARG A 300 2.55 2.66 2.12
CA ARG A 300 1.46 2.02 2.88
C ARG A 300 0.44 3.07 3.30
N THR A 301 -0.42 3.42 2.38
CA THR A 301 -1.46 4.44 2.55
C THR A 301 -2.74 4.04 1.84
N ASP A 302 -3.86 4.50 2.32
CA ASP A 302 -5.18 4.47 1.70
C ASP A 302 -5.66 5.89 1.32
N SER A 303 -4.81 6.90 1.52
CA SER A 303 -5.07 8.30 1.18
C SER A 303 -4.51 8.66 -0.20
N THR A 304 -5.27 9.43 -0.96
CA THR A 304 -4.86 10.05 -2.24
C THR A 304 -4.45 11.50 -2.09
N ARG A 305 -4.35 12.00 -0.83
CA ARG A 305 -3.98 13.39 -0.55
C ARG A 305 -2.56 13.68 -1.04
N LEU A 306 -2.40 14.84 -1.65
CA LEU A 306 -1.11 15.43 -2.04
C LEU A 306 -0.75 16.56 -1.06
N SER A 307 0.53 16.82 -0.87
CA SER A 307 0.98 17.99 -0.11
C SER A 307 0.79 19.27 -0.93
N ASP A 308 0.52 20.38 -0.26
CA ASP A 308 0.35 21.68 -0.92
C ASP A 308 1.63 22.08 -1.68
N LEU A 309 2.79 21.85 -1.09
CA LEU A 309 4.10 22.08 -1.72
C LEU A 309 4.26 21.31 -3.03
N PHE A 310 3.86 20.03 -3.07
CA PHE A 310 3.91 19.23 -4.29
C PHE A 310 2.94 19.78 -5.35
N VAL A 311 1.73 20.15 -4.93
CA VAL A 311 0.71 20.71 -5.85
C VAL A 311 1.19 22.00 -6.49
N GLU A 312 1.80 22.90 -5.71
CA GLU A 312 2.38 24.15 -6.20
C GLU A 312 3.50 23.88 -7.22
N SER A 313 4.50 23.09 -6.85
CA SER A 313 5.64 22.75 -7.71
C SER A 313 5.21 22.04 -9.00
N ALA A 314 4.26 21.09 -8.91
CA ALA A 314 3.73 20.41 -10.07
C ALA A 314 2.95 21.34 -10.99
N THR A 315 2.19 22.27 -10.41
CA THR A 315 1.43 23.28 -11.17
C THR A 315 2.37 24.21 -11.94
N GLU A 316 3.45 24.68 -11.32
CA GLU A 316 4.45 25.52 -11.98
C GLU A 316 5.14 24.77 -13.12
N TYR A 317 5.58 23.54 -12.87
CA TYR A 317 6.18 22.69 -13.90
C TYR A 317 5.25 22.45 -15.09
N ILE A 318 3.97 22.18 -14.83
CA ILE A 318 2.98 21.98 -15.90
C ILE A 318 2.77 23.24 -16.70
N LYS A 319 2.65 24.42 -16.04
CA LYS A 319 2.53 25.71 -16.72
C LYS A 319 3.71 25.99 -17.64
N GLU A 320 4.91 25.79 -17.14
CA GLU A 320 6.15 26.06 -17.87
C GLU A 320 6.32 25.12 -19.07
N LYS A 321 6.12 23.83 -18.87
CA LYS A 321 6.40 22.80 -19.88
C LYS A 321 5.28 22.59 -20.88
N TYR A 322 4.03 22.69 -20.48
CA TYR A 322 2.86 22.33 -21.29
C TYR A 322 1.89 23.50 -21.50
N GLY A 323 1.97 24.54 -20.71
CA GLY A 323 1.10 25.72 -20.78
C GLY A 323 -0.08 25.70 -19.81
N GLN A 324 -0.67 26.88 -19.61
CA GLN A 324 -1.76 27.10 -18.63
C GLN A 324 -2.99 26.19 -18.83
N ASN A 325 -3.30 25.82 -20.08
CA ASN A 325 -4.47 24.99 -20.39
C ASN A 325 -4.39 23.55 -19.89
N TYR A 326 -3.19 23.11 -19.48
CA TYR A 326 -2.96 21.77 -18.92
C TYR A 326 -3.00 21.74 -17.39
N VAL A 327 -3.14 22.89 -16.75
CA VAL A 327 -3.31 22.95 -15.29
C VAL A 327 -4.72 22.56 -14.92
N GLY A 328 -4.84 21.48 -14.16
CA GLY A 328 -6.08 20.99 -13.59
C GLY A 328 -6.39 21.63 -12.23
N THR A 329 -7.55 21.30 -11.67
CA THR A 329 -7.90 21.58 -10.29
C THR A 329 -7.64 20.34 -9.45
N VAL A 330 -7.02 20.52 -8.28
CA VAL A 330 -6.93 19.44 -7.28
C VAL A 330 -8.24 19.46 -6.49
N GLU A 331 -9.11 18.49 -6.72
CA GLU A 331 -10.29 18.31 -5.88
C GLU A 331 -9.84 17.66 -4.57
N GLU A 332 -10.10 18.33 -3.45
CA GLU A 332 -10.00 17.70 -2.13
C GLU A 332 -11.07 16.61 -2.05
N MET A 333 -10.66 15.37 -2.22
CA MET A 333 -11.53 14.22 -1.92
C MET A 333 -11.73 14.18 -0.41
N SER A 334 -12.90 14.65 0.03
CA SER A 334 -13.30 14.54 1.43
C SER A 334 -13.37 13.06 1.82
N ALA A 335 -12.94 12.74 3.03
CA ALA A 335 -12.94 11.38 3.59
C ALA A 335 -14.34 10.72 3.65
N SER A 336 -15.39 11.43 3.29
CA SER A 336 -16.78 10.97 3.28
C SER A 336 -17.21 10.21 2.01
N SER A 337 -16.36 10.09 1.00
CA SER A 337 -16.68 9.36 -0.25
C SER A 337 -16.21 7.90 -0.27
N LEU A 338 -15.75 7.37 0.86
CA LEU A 338 -15.30 5.97 1.06
C LEU A 338 -16.20 5.20 2.04
N SER A 339 -17.52 5.44 2.00
CA SER A 339 -18.50 4.61 2.71
C SER A 339 -19.05 3.47 1.82
#